data_e2ca2f379e10be67be77a9b9b270f9a5
#
_entry.id   e2ca2f379e10be67be77a9b9b270f9a5
#
_cell.length_a   1.000
_cell.length_b   1.000
_cell.length_c   1.000
_cell.angle_alpha   90.00
_cell.angle_beta   90.00
_cell.angle_gamma   90.00
#
_symmetry.space_group_name_H-M   'P 1'
#
loop_
_entity.id
_entity.type
_entity.pdbx_description
1 polymer ?
#
loop_
_entity_poly.entity_id
_entity_poly.type
_entity_poly.pdbx_seq_one_letter_code
_entity_poly.pdbx_strand_id
1 'polypeptide(L)'
;MKHLTFQISIFLLLLISFTSCEKEYPTNVDTVWTRGLISDQSPFEFLNKNIIISWNNGKVEGQENRITTFTDLGKRGTEDIDLNNIDIPQEGESYCYPQIGHLYFVHQAWKSSSRIQNHCGYFLVIESLRNQEGIIILSSEYTPSGWEWIGRY
;
A
#
# COMPACT_ATOMS: atom_id res chain seq x y z
N MET A 1 -45.12 14.54 28.87
CA MET A 1 -44.02 15.33 28.29
C MET A 1 -42.60 14.87 28.69
N LYS A 2 -42.38 14.29 29.88
CA LYS A 2 -41.03 13.86 30.35
C LYS A 2 -40.45 12.64 29.58
N HIS A 3 -41.28 11.77 29.02
CA HIS A 3 -40.80 10.58 28.27
C HIS A 3 -40.32 10.90 26.86
N LEU A 4 -40.87 11.93 26.22
CA LEU A 4 -40.47 12.32 24.85
C LEU A 4 -39.09 12.96 24.82
N THR A 5 -38.75 13.76 25.80
CA THR A 5 -37.42 14.40 25.91
C THR A 5 -36.31 13.39 26.16
N PHE A 6 -36.57 12.31 26.90
CA PHE A 6 -35.60 11.26 27.18
C PHE A 6 -35.30 10.41 25.92
N GLN A 7 -36.29 10.10 25.10
CA GLN A 7 -36.08 9.37 23.86
C GLN A 7 -35.30 10.18 22.83
N ILE A 8 -35.54 11.47 22.71
CA ILE A 8 -34.78 12.35 21.79
C ILE A 8 -33.32 12.45 22.22
N SER A 9 -33.02 12.50 23.51
CA SER A 9 -31.63 12.54 24.00
C SER A 9 -30.86 11.24 23.67
N ILE A 10 -31.49 10.06 23.78
CA ILE A 10 -30.83 8.77 23.44
C ILE A 10 -30.61 8.68 21.95
N PHE A 11 -31.53 9.16 21.11
CA PHE A 11 -31.38 9.14 19.67
C PHE A 11 -30.26 10.10 19.19
N LEU A 12 -30.11 11.25 19.84
CA LEU A 12 -29.04 12.21 19.57
C LEU A 12 -27.67 11.66 19.99
N LEU A 13 -27.58 10.93 21.11
CA LEU A 13 -26.36 10.27 21.56
C LEU A 13 -25.92 9.12 20.64
N LEU A 14 -26.88 8.39 20.07
CA LEU A 14 -26.60 7.34 19.09
C LEU A 14 -26.10 7.89 17.74
N LEU A 15 -26.55 9.06 17.33
CA LEU A 15 -26.08 9.73 16.10
C LEU A 15 -24.63 10.25 16.19
N ILE A 16 -24.13 10.54 17.38
CA ILE A 16 -22.76 11.01 17.58
C ILE A 16 -21.75 9.85 17.56
N SER A 17 -22.21 8.61 17.74
CA SER A 17 -21.34 7.41 17.75
C SER A 17 -20.90 6.94 16.36
N PHE A 18 -21.40 7.52 15.30
CA PHE A 18 -21.03 7.20 13.91
C PHE A 18 -20.11 8.24 13.26
N THR A 19 -19.44 9.10 14.03
CA THR A 19 -18.28 9.76 13.50
C THR A 19 -17.20 8.69 13.29
N SER A 20 -17.25 8.05 12.14
CA SER A 20 -16.16 7.28 11.59
C SER A 20 -14.91 8.13 11.75
N CYS A 21 -13.96 7.66 12.55
CA CYS A 21 -12.64 8.23 12.58
C CYS A 21 -12.05 7.95 11.20
N GLU A 22 -12.30 8.83 10.23
CA GLU A 22 -11.58 8.84 8.97
C GLU A 22 -10.11 9.03 9.36
N LYS A 23 -9.34 7.96 9.24
CA LYS A 23 -7.89 8.06 9.37
C LYS A 23 -7.42 9.01 8.28
N GLU A 24 -6.90 10.15 8.67
CA GLU A 24 -6.23 11.06 7.74
C GLU A 24 -5.07 10.29 7.09
N TYR A 25 -5.10 10.20 5.78
CA TYR A 25 -4.02 9.60 4.99
C TYR A 25 -2.96 10.67 4.69
N PRO A 26 -1.71 10.26 4.41
CA PRO A 26 -0.66 11.22 4.13
C PRO A 26 -1.04 12.14 2.96
N THR A 27 -1.09 13.42 3.24
CA THR A 27 -1.40 14.49 2.27
C THR A 27 -0.12 15.17 1.83
N ASN A 28 0.84 14.43 1.31
CA ASN A 28 1.91 15.10 0.60
C ASN A 28 1.37 15.56 -0.76
N VAL A 29 1.55 16.84 -1.07
CA VAL A 29 0.76 17.60 -2.07
C VAL A 29 0.79 16.98 -3.48
N ASP A 30 1.77 16.13 -3.79
CA ASP A 30 1.96 15.52 -5.10
C ASP A 30 1.82 13.98 -5.12
N THR A 31 1.51 13.34 -3.99
CA THR A 31 1.46 11.88 -3.90
C THR A 31 0.02 11.39 -3.76
N VAL A 32 -0.48 10.73 -4.79
CA VAL A 32 -1.80 10.08 -4.74
C VAL A 32 -1.66 8.71 -4.08
N TRP A 33 -2.32 8.54 -2.95
CA TRP A 33 -2.43 7.27 -2.26
C TRP A 33 -3.77 6.60 -2.54
N THR A 34 -3.73 5.34 -2.92
CA THR A 34 -4.92 4.52 -3.18
C THR A 34 -4.98 3.37 -2.18
N ARG A 35 -6.13 3.22 -1.53
CA ARG A 35 -6.37 2.07 -0.65
C ARG A 35 -6.62 0.82 -1.48
N GLY A 36 -5.98 -0.28 -1.11
CA GLY A 36 -6.12 -1.56 -1.79
C GLY A 36 -6.12 -2.74 -0.83
N LEU A 37 -6.53 -3.89 -1.36
CA LEU A 37 -6.48 -5.19 -0.68
C LEU A 37 -5.57 -6.12 -1.47
N ILE A 38 -4.60 -6.73 -0.81
CA ILE A 38 -3.82 -7.84 -1.34
C ILE A 38 -4.29 -9.10 -0.62
N SER A 39 -4.78 -10.07 -1.36
CA SER A 39 -5.28 -11.34 -0.81
C SER A 39 -4.95 -12.52 -1.72
N ASP A 40 -5.18 -13.75 -1.23
CA ASP A 40 -5.04 -14.98 -2.00
C ASP A 40 -6.09 -15.14 -3.11
N GLN A 41 -7.18 -14.37 -3.05
CA GLN A 41 -8.28 -14.47 -4.01
C GLN A 41 -8.02 -13.72 -5.32
N SER A 42 -7.19 -12.66 -5.29
CA SER A 42 -6.87 -11.89 -6.50
C SER A 42 -5.57 -11.10 -6.36
N PRO A 43 -4.77 -11.00 -7.43
CA PRO A 43 -3.65 -10.09 -7.48
C PRO A 43 -4.10 -8.65 -7.27
N PHE A 44 -3.27 -7.85 -6.62
CA PHE A 44 -3.46 -6.41 -6.52
C PHE A 44 -2.74 -5.72 -7.68
N GLU A 45 -3.47 -4.89 -8.39
CA GLU A 45 -2.93 -4.07 -9.47
C GLU A 45 -2.85 -2.61 -9.01
N PHE A 46 -1.70 -1.99 -9.15
CA PHE A 46 -1.56 -0.55 -8.97
C PHE A 46 -2.36 0.19 -10.06
N LEU A 47 -2.70 1.46 -9.82
CA LEU A 47 -3.66 2.23 -10.63
C LEU A 47 -3.46 2.10 -12.14
N ASN A 48 -2.20 2.12 -12.62
CA ASN A 48 -1.90 2.03 -14.04
C ASN A 48 -1.67 0.58 -14.54
N LYS A 49 -1.93 -0.41 -13.67
CA LYS A 49 -1.71 -1.85 -13.97
C LYS A 49 -0.28 -2.21 -14.37
N ASN A 50 0.65 -1.35 -14.04
CA ASN A 50 2.06 -1.53 -14.38
C ASN A 50 2.79 -2.36 -13.32
N ILE A 51 2.29 -2.37 -12.09
CA ILE A 51 2.80 -3.17 -10.98
C ILE A 51 1.67 -4.09 -10.53
N ILE A 52 1.96 -5.38 -10.51
CA ILE A 52 1.01 -6.42 -10.09
C ILE A 52 1.70 -7.29 -9.05
N ILE A 53 1.10 -7.36 -7.87
CA ILE A 53 1.60 -8.14 -6.74
C ILE A 53 0.50 -9.05 -6.21
N SER A 54 0.87 -10.18 -5.66
CA SER A 54 -0.06 -11.19 -5.16
C SER A 54 0.31 -11.63 -3.75
N TRP A 55 -0.70 -12.13 -3.04
CA TRP A 55 -0.55 -12.76 -1.75
C TRP A 55 -0.34 -14.27 -1.92
N ASN A 56 0.64 -14.81 -1.22
CA ASN A 56 0.90 -16.25 -1.22
C ASN A 56 1.44 -16.69 0.15
N ASN A 57 0.61 -17.37 0.93
CA ASN A 57 0.99 -17.97 2.21
C ASN A 57 1.71 -16.99 3.17
N GLY A 58 1.16 -15.80 3.35
CA GLY A 58 1.70 -14.80 4.29
C GLY A 58 2.79 -13.89 3.71
N LYS A 59 3.16 -14.04 2.44
CA LYS A 59 4.11 -13.18 1.75
C LYS A 59 3.46 -12.46 0.56
N VAL A 60 4.02 -11.34 0.19
CA VAL A 60 3.72 -10.63 -1.05
C VAL A 60 4.82 -10.91 -2.06
N GLU A 61 4.42 -11.28 -3.26
CA GLU A 61 5.32 -11.61 -4.37
C GLU A 61 4.83 -11.00 -5.68
N GLY A 62 5.72 -10.90 -6.67
CA GLY A 62 5.39 -10.42 -8.01
C GLY A 62 4.84 -11.53 -8.91
N GLN A 63 4.46 -11.16 -10.12
CA GLN A 63 4.06 -12.14 -11.15
C GLN A 63 5.25 -12.94 -11.66
N GLU A 64 5.03 -14.22 -12.03
CA GLU A 64 6.06 -15.14 -12.51
C GLU A 64 6.85 -14.66 -13.74
N ASN A 65 6.21 -13.89 -14.61
CA ASN A 65 6.83 -13.39 -15.85
C ASN A 65 7.49 -12.01 -15.70
N ARG A 66 7.63 -11.51 -14.47
CA ARG A 66 8.24 -10.22 -14.15
C ARG A 66 9.32 -10.39 -13.08
N ILE A 67 10.38 -9.65 -13.23
CA ILE A 67 11.35 -9.48 -12.14
C ILE A 67 10.76 -8.47 -11.18
N THR A 68 10.50 -8.90 -9.95
CA THR A 68 9.95 -8.04 -8.91
C THR A 68 10.90 -8.03 -7.74
N THR A 69 11.18 -6.83 -7.23
CA THR A 69 11.97 -6.66 -6.00
C THR A 69 11.20 -5.81 -5.00
N PHE A 70 11.32 -6.15 -3.74
CA PHE A 70 10.73 -5.46 -2.60
C PHE A 70 11.83 -5.01 -1.65
N THR A 71 11.74 -3.77 -1.21
CA THR A 71 12.63 -3.22 -0.18
C THR A 71 11.78 -2.72 0.98
N ASP A 72 12.02 -3.25 2.18
CA ASP A 72 11.39 -2.78 3.40
C ASP A 72 12.08 -1.48 3.85
N LEU A 73 11.35 -0.37 3.81
CA LEU A 73 11.81 0.95 4.21
C LEU A 73 11.56 1.24 5.71
N GLY A 74 11.13 0.21 6.43
CA GLY A 74 10.86 0.26 7.85
C GLY A 74 9.51 0.87 8.21
N LYS A 75 9.30 0.98 9.52
CA LYS A 75 8.04 1.49 10.08
C LYS A 75 7.91 2.98 9.82
N ARG A 76 6.74 3.41 9.30
CA ARG A 76 6.39 4.80 9.02
C ARG A 76 4.99 5.12 9.55
N GLY A 77 4.83 6.33 10.11
CA GLY A 77 3.51 6.91 10.33
C GLY A 77 2.92 7.38 9.00
N THR A 78 1.60 7.42 8.88
CA THR A 78 0.94 7.92 7.66
C THR A 78 1.21 9.41 7.43
N GLU A 79 1.45 10.17 8.49
CA GLU A 79 1.78 11.59 8.47
C GLU A 79 3.25 11.92 8.13
N ASP A 80 4.14 10.94 8.23
CA ASP A 80 5.60 11.15 8.14
C ASP A 80 6.21 10.69 6.81
N ILE A 81 5.38 10.37 5.80
CA ILE A 81 5.89 9.84 4.54
C ILE A 81 6.19 10.96 3.56
N ASP A 82 7.45 11.33 3.46
CA ASP A 82 7.97 12.17 2.38
C ASP A 82 8.75 11.30 1.39
N LEU A 83 8.07 10.88 0.32
CA LEU A 83 8.64 10.00 -0.70
C LEU A 83 9.82 10.62 -1.46
N ASN A 84 9.97 11.95 -1.44
CA ASN A 84 11.07 12.64 -2.12
C ASN A 84 12.40 12.46 -1.39
N ASN A 85 12.37 12.22 -0.08
CA ASN A 85 13.54 12.14 0.79
C ASN A 85 13.80 10.72 1.32
N ILE A 86 13.25 9.71 0.68
CA ILE A 86 13.50 8.31 1.05
C ILE A 86 14.70 7.80 0.26
N ASP A 87 15.73 7.37 0.98
CA ASP A 87 16.84 6.62 0.39
C ASP A 87 16.42 5.18 0.11
N ILE A 88 16.47 4.78 -1.17
CA ILE A 88 16.02 3.48 -1.63
C ILE A 88 17.23 2.68 -2.10
N PRO A 89 17.55 1.57 -1.42
CA PRO A 89 18.57 0.65 -1.89
C PRO A 89 18.22 0.09 -3.28
N GLN A 90 19.23 -0.15 -4.09
CA GLN A 90 19.08 -0.77 -5.40
C GLN A 90 18.82 -2.29 -5.31
N GLU A 91 19.13 -2.88 -4.18
CA GLU A 91 18.92 -4.30 -3.93
C GLU A 91 17.63 -4.49 -3.14
N GLY A 92 16.88 -5.54 -3.46
CA GLY A 92 15.66 -5.94 -2.79
C GLY A 92 15.41 -7.44 -2.93
N GLU A 93 14.51 -7.94 -2.11
CA GLU A 93 14.12 -9.35 -2.10
C GLU A 93 13.02 -9.63 -3.14
N SER A 94 12.94 -10.83 -3.68
CA SER A 94 11.92 -11.22 -4.66
C SER A 94 10.51 -11.34 -4.06
N TYR A 95 10.40 -11.31 -2.76
CA TYR A 95 9.15 -11.28 -1.99
C TYR A 95 9.37 -10.53 -0.68
N CYS A 96 8.29 -10.18 0.01
CA CYS A 96 8.37 -9.64 1.37
C CYS A 96 7.33 -10.28 2.29
N TYR A 97 7.63 -10.32 3.58
CA TYR A 97 6.66 -10.61 4.63
C TYR A 97 6.15 -9.29 5.19
N PRO A 98 4.95 -8.85 4.79
CA PRO A 98 4.48 -7.52 5.10
C PRO A 98 4.17 -7.36 6.59
N GLN A 99 4.63 -6.25 7.16
CA GLN A 99 4.41 -5.89 8.57
C GLN A 99 3.55 -4.63 8.66
N ILE A 100 2.60 -4.61 9.59
CA ILE A 100 1.71 -3.45 9.79
C ILE A 100 2.54 -2.21 10.16
N GLY A 101 2.27 -1.11 9.47
CA GLY A 101 2.96 0.16 9.62
C GLY A 101 4.29 0.26 8.87
N HIS A 102 4.70 -0.79 8.12
CA HIS A 102 5.90 -0.73 7.29
C HIS A 102 5.58 -0.25 5.88
N LEU A 103 6.46 0.62 5.38
CA LEU A 103 6.46 1.10 4.01
C LEU A 103 7.39 0.21 3.18
N TYR A 104 6.90 -0.25 2.04
CA TYR A 104 7.66 -1.03 1.08
C TYR A 104 7.79 -0.29 -0.23
N PHE A 105 9.00 -0.28 -0.77
CA PHE A 105 9.24 0.06 -2.16
C PHE A 105 9.16 -1.21 -3.00
N VAL A 106 8.44 -1.14 -4.11
CA VAL A 106 8.34 -2.23 -5.07
C VAL A 106 8.82 -1.76 -6.44
N HIS A 107 9.71 -2.52 -7.03
CA HIS A 107 10.12 -2.37 -8.42
C HIS A 107 9.73 -3.60 -9.20
N GLN A 108 9.18 -3.39 -10.39
CA GLN A 108 8.79 -4.47 -11.28
C GLN A 108 9.29 -4.20 -12.68
N ALA A 109 9.93 -5.20 -13.28
CA ALA A 109 10.50 -5.11 -14.60
C ALA A 109 10.14 -6.31 -15.47
N TRP A 110 9.88 -6.08 -16.73
CA TRP A 110 9.62 -7.15 -17.71
C TRP A 110 10.06 -6.75 -19.11
N LYS A 111 10.27 -7.75 -19.94
CA LYS A 111 10.61 -7.55 -21.34
C LYS A 111 9.33 -7.47 -22.18
N SER A 112 9.12 -6.34 -22.86
CA SER A 112 8.05 -6.16 -23.84
C SER A 112 8.65 -5.97 -25.21
N SER A 113 8.46 -6.95 -26.08
CA SER A 113 9.02 -6.95 -27.46
C SER A 113 10.54 -6.72 -27.46
N SER A 114 10.99 -5.51 -27.75
CA SER A 114 12.40 -5.12 -27.79
C SER A 114 12.85 -4.21 -26.66
N ARG A 115 11.96 -3.87 -25.73
CA ARG A 115 12.23 -2.91 -24.65
C ARG A 115 12.00 -3.53 -23.30
N ILE A 116 12.81 -3.11 -22.35
CA ILE A 116 12.61 -3.39 -20.94
C ILE A 116 11.70 -2.29 -20.38
N GLN A 117 10.62 -2.70 -19.74
CA GLN A 117 9.73 -1.82 -18.99
C GLN A 117 10.09 -1.90 -17.51
N ASN A 118 10.28 -0.75 -16.89
CA ASN A 118 10.57 -0.62 -15.47
C ASN A 118 9.51 0.26 -14.82
N HIS A 119 8.88 -0.25 -13.77
CA HIS A 119 7.93 0.50 -12.98
C HIS A 119 8.22 0.32 -11.50
N CYS A 120 8.02 1.36 -10.74
CA CYS A 120 8.17 1.30 -9.30
C CYS A 120 7.02 2.02 -8.60
N GLY A 121 6.86 1.72 -7.33
CA GLY A 121 5.86 2.31 -6.49
C GLY A 121 6.09 1.94 -5.04
N TYR A 122 5.17 2.37 -4.19
CA TYR A 122 5.21 2.15 -2.76
C TYR A 122 3.91 1.53 -2.28
N PHE A 123 3.99 0.74 -1.23
CA PHE A 123 2.81 0.41 -0.44
C PHE A 123 3.12 0.44 1.05
N LEU A 124 2.19 1.02 1.81
CA LEU A 124 2.19 1.02 3.26
C LEU A 124 1.17 0.00 3.74
N VAL A 125 1.57 -0.90 4.62
CA VAL A 125 0.66 -1.89 5.22
C VAL A 125 -0.09 -1.24 6.37
N ILE A 126 -1.41 -1.10 6.26
CA ILE A 126 -2.22 -0.46 7.30
C ILE A 126 -2.98 -1.44 8.18
N GLU A 127 -3.30 -2.63 7.67
CA GLU A 127 -4.05 -3.64 8.41
C GLU A 127 -3.76 -5.05 7.87
N SER A 128 -3.84 -6.06 8.74
CA SER A 128 -3.83 -7.46 8.35
C SER A 128 -5.22 -8.05 8.49
N LEU A 129 -5.65 -8.87 7.53
CA LEU A 129 -6.91 -9.60 7.65
C LEU A 129 -6.83 -10.65 8.77
N ARG A 130 -7.97 -10.92 9.42
CA ARG A 130 -8.03 -11.75 10.64
C ARG A 130 -7.45 -13.15 10.47
N ASN A 131 -7.55 -13.74 9.30
CA ASN A 131 -7.09 -15.11 9.04
C ASN A 131 -5.71 -15.14 8.35
N GLN A 132 -4.99 -14.04 8.30
CA GLN A 132 -3.73 -13.91 7.53
C GLN A 132 -3.90 -14.22 6.03
N GLU A 133 -5.10 -14.07 5.50
CA GLU A 133 -5.43 -14.31 4.09
C GLU A 133 -5.17 -13.07 3.22
N GLY A 134 -4.59 -12.03 3.79
CA GLY A 134 -4.27 -10.80 3.09
C GLY A 134 -4.01 -9.61 3.99
N ILE A 135 -3.75 -8.48 3.35
CA ILE A 135 -3.47 -7.20 3.99
C ILE A 135 -4.19 -6.06 3.29
N ILE A 136 -4.52 -5.01 4.03
CA ILE A 136 -4.97 -3.75 3.49
C ILE A 136 -3.78 -2.80 3.40
N ILE A 137 -3.63 -2.13 2.27
CA ILE A 137 -2.52 -1.24 1.98
C ILE A 137 -3.00 0.14 1.52
N LEU A 138 -2.10 1.11 1.64
CA LEU A 138 -2.09 2.32 0.82
C LEU A 138 -0.99 2.17 -0.21
N SER A 139 -1.29 2.36 -1.48
CA SER A 139 -0.34 2.25 -2.58
C SER A 139 -0.16 3.57 -3.32
N SER A 140 1.04 3.83 -3.82
CA SER A 140 1.37 4.98 -4.65
C SER A 140 2.34 4.56 -5.75
N GLU A 141 2.16 5.11 -6.94
CA GLU A 141 3.05 4.89 -8.10
C GLU A 141 4.13 5.98 -8.24
N TYR A 142 4.36 6.72 -7.16
CA TYR A 142 5.40 7.75 -7.17
C TYR A 142 6.76 7.12 -7.46
N THR A 143 7.52 7.74 -8.37
CA THR A 143 8.91 7.38 -8.66
C THR A 143 9.81 8.48 -8.13
N PRO A 144 10.75 8.18 -7.22
CA PRO A 144 11.66 9.16 -6.69
C PRO A 144 12.50 9.82 -7.78
N SER A 145 12.75 11.11 -7.64
CA SER A 145 13.60 11.86 -8.57
C SER A 145 15.02 11.29 -8.57
N GLY A 146 15.54 11.01 -9.76
CA GLY A 146 16.89 10.47 -9.94
C GLY A 146 17.04 8.97 -9.62
N TRP A 147 15.95 8.26 -9.29
CA TRP A 147 16.01 6.82 -9.14
C TRP A 147 16.03 6.13 -10.51
N GLU A 148 17.03 5.30 -10.74
CA GLU A 148 17.18 4.47 -11.92
C GLU A 148 17.50 3.03 -11.50
N TRP A 149 16.83 2.07 -12.12
CA TRP A 149 17.14 0.66 -11.89
C TRP A 149 18.38 0.24 -12.65
N ILE A 150 19.39 -0.25 -11.94
CA ILE A 150 20.69 -0.67 -12.48
C ILE A 150 20.86 -2.20 -12.55
N GLY A 151 19.86 -2.99 -12.16
CA GLY A 151 19.90 -4.44 -12.19
C GLY A 151 19.99 -5.02 -13.60
N ARG A 152 20.37 -6.30 -13.69
CA ARG A 152 20.43 -7.05 -14.95
C ARG A 152 19.23 -8.00 -15.06
N TYR A 153 18.72 -8.15 -16.26
CA TYR A 153 17.71 -9.16 -16.62
C TYR A 153 18.35 -10.51 -16.85
#